data_193bb6b08a47b56358392d0d9f74ca7c
#
_entry.id   193bb6b08a47b56358392d0d9f74ca7c
#
_cell.length_a   1.000
_cell.length_b   1.000
_cell.length_c   1.000
_cell.angle_alpha   90.00
_cell.angle_beta   90.00
_cell.angle_gamma   90.00
#
_symmetry.space_group_name_H-M   'P 1'
#
loop_
_entity.id
_entity.type
_entity.pdbx_description
1 polymer ?
#
loop_
_entity_poly.entity_id
_entity_poly.type
_entity_poly.pdbx_seq_one_letter_code
_entity_poly.pdbx_strand_id
1 'polypeptide(L)'
;MRDIAIIGGGLVGLCAALALQHSKRSITIIEAGNLEQVPTGGLNARSIALSTSSVQIFRALGIWPQIEAQSAPIRHIHISSRGRWGVTRLQAAEYQLDAMGYVIENQALGRCLLNAVEASDNIKLWQKAEFESITQDATVNIGYRKNGRVQQLEARLALIADGARSPARAALGIDHQTIDYGQAVVISNVEVSKPKLDTAYERFTPHGPLAMLPLGGNRYACVWTLTPPQAAQACEQDEVEFGAALQECFGFRLGLIEAVGERFSIPIQRTRADALQCGRCLLVGNAANALHPVAGQSFNLSLRDIACLYELLSEQSLVDLDADGFGALADEYQMLRLQEQRQVISYGDGLVTLFSNELPLFDHLRAAGLSLLDLVPALKAQAALAGMGMTFGGNRLLRGHL
;
A
#
# COMPACT_ATOMS: atom_id res chain seq x y z
N MET A 1 21.68 21.71 -9.79
CA MET A 1 20.56 21.79 -8.83
C MET A 1 19.30 21.25 -9.47
N ARG A 2 18.46 20.48 -8.75
CA ARG A 2 17.16 19.97 -9.17
C ARG A 2 16.05 20.63 -8.36
N ASP A 3 14.83 20.58 -8.88
CA ASP A 3 13.70 21.05 -8.08
C ASP A 3 13.34 20.05 -7.01
N ILE A 4 13.26 18.76 -7.39
CA ILE A 4 12.89 17.67 -6.47
C ILE A 4 13.86 16.51 -6.62
N ALA A 5 14.39 16.01 -5.50
CA ALA A 5 15.06 14.73 -5.39
C ALA A 5 14.15 13.73 -4.66
N ILE A 6 14.08 12.49 -5.14
CA ILE A 6 13.33 11.40 -4.51
C ILE A 6 14.32 10.31 -4.12
N ILE A 7 14.41 9.98 -2.85
CA ILE A 7 15.24 8.89 -2.34
C ILE A 7 14.37 7.64 -2.22
N GLY A 8 14.64 6.64 -3.07
CA GLY A 8 13.87 5.41 -3.23
C GLY A 8 13.03 5.39 -4.50
N GLY A 9 13.36 4.48 -5.42
CA GLY A 9 12.66 4.23 -6.69
C GLY A 9 11.64 3.09 -6.63
N GLY A 10 11.15 2.73 -5.44
CA GLY A 10 10.05 1.78 -5.28
C GLY A 10 8.74 2.33 -5.83
N LEU A 11 7.65 1.54 -5.71
CA LEU A 11 6.33 1.92 -6.23
C LEU A 11 5.89 3.34 -5.80
N VAL A 12 6.15 3.70 -4.53
CA VAL A 12 5.78 5.02 -3.97
C VAL A 12 6.61 6.14 -4.59
N GLY A 13 7.93 5.96 -4.71
CA GLY A 13 8.82 6.96 -5.30
C GLY A 13 8.53 7.21 -6.78
N LEU A 14 8.26 6.14 -7.55
CA LEU A 14 7.84 6.26 -8.95
C LEU A 14 6.50 7.00 -9.08
N CYS A 15 5.50 6.67 -8.23
CA CYS A 15 4.22 7.37 -8.21
C CYS A 15 4.38 8.84 -7.84
N ALA A 16 5.24 9.17 -6.86
CA ALA A 16 5.51 10.55 -6.47
C ALA A 16 6.13 11.35 -7.63
N ALA A 17 7.09 10.76 -8.34
CA ALA A 17 7.69 11.39 -9.51
C ALA A 17 6.66 11.66 -10.61
N LEU A 18 5.82 10.66 -10.92
CA LEU A 18 4.76 10.78 -11.93
C LEU A 18 3.70 11.83 -11.56
N ALA A 19 3.32 11.92 -10.30
CA ALA A 19 2.38 12.95 -9.84
C ALA A 19 2.97 14.35 -9.98
N LEU A 20 4.23 14.53 -9.58
CA LEU A 20 4.87 15.85 -9.53
C LEU A 20 5.47 16.30 -10.86
N GLN A 21 5.56 15.43 -11.89
CA GLN A 21 6.08 15.82 -13.21
C GLN A 21 5.25 16.89 -13.92
N HIS A 22 3.92 16.89 -13.69
CA HIS A 22 3.01 17.83 -14.35
C HIS A 22 3.25 19.28 -13.98
N SER A 23 3.96 19.54 -12.89
CA SER A 23 4.41 20.88 -12.51
C SER A 23 5.62 21.41 -13.30
N LYS A 24 6.08 20.69 -14.35
CA LYS A 24 7.28 20.98 -15.16
C LYS A 24 8.58 21.06 -14.35
N ARG A 25 8.61 20.50 -13.14
CA ARG A 25 9.77 20.49 -12.26
C ARG A 25 10.77 19.43 -12.70
N SER A 26 12.03 19.72 -12.54
CA SER A 26 13.10 18.75 -12.75
C SER A 26 13.18 17.77 -11.57
N ILE A 27 12.91 16.50 -11.81
CA ILE A 27 12.87 15.45 -10.78
C ILE A 27 14.03 14.49 -10.98
N THR A 28 14.68 14.08 -9.89
CA THR A 28 15.67 12.99 -9.92
C THR A 28 15.34 11.96 -8.86
N ILE A 29 15.19 10.71 -9.28
CA ILE A 29 15.01 9.56 -8.39
C ILE A 29 16.36 8.88 -8.19
N ILE A 30 16.73 8.64 -6.93
CA ILE A 30 17.93 7.88 -6.52
C ILE A 30 17.43 6.51 -6.03
N GLU A 31 17.84 5.43 -6.70
CA GLU A 31 17.42 4.05 -6.38
C GLU A 31 18.65 3.15 -6.24
N ALA A 32 18.74 2.47 -5.09
CA ALA A 32 19.88 1.58 -4.78
C ALA A 32 19.88 0.31 -5.65
N GLY A 33 18.68 -0.20 -5.97
CA GLY A 33 18.49 -1.42 -6.74
C GLY A 33 18.58 -1.24 -8.25
N ASN A 34 18.38 -2.36 -8.95
CA ASN A 34 18.10 -2.40 -10.39
C ASN A 34 16.64 -2.82 -10.60
N LEU A 35 15.78 -1.89 -11.01
CA LEU A 35 14.35 -2.11 -11.17
C LEU A 35 13.98 -3.00 -12.36
N GLU A 36 14.88 -3.18 -13.32
CA GLU A 36 14.67 -4.04 -14.49
C GLU A 36 14.80 -5.54 -14.18
N GLN A 37 15.54 -5.90 -13.11
CA GLN A 37 15.88 -7.27 -12.76
C GLN A 37 14.87 -7.95 -11.82
N VAL A 38 13.62 -7.57 -11.84
CA VAL A 38 12.61 -8.20 -11.00
C VAL A 38 12.07 -9.45 -11.70
N PRO A 39 12.12 -10.66 -11.07
CA PRO A 39 11.63 -11.90 -11.66
C PRO A 39 10.17 -11.80 -12.07
N THR A 40 9.81 -12.41 -13.17
CA THR A 40 8.45 -12.33 -13.74
C THR A 40 7.50 -13.31 -13.07
N GLY A 41 6.35 -12.81 -12.66
CA GLY A 41 5.03 -13.39 -12.43
C GLY A 41 4.88 -14.85 -11.99
N GLY A 42 3.65 -15.30 -11.91
CA GLY A 42 3.29 -16.68 -11.56
C GLY A 42 2.88 -16.83 -10.09
N LEU A 43 2.92 -18.07 -9.59
CA LEU A 43 2.51 -18.37 -8.20
C LEU A 43 3.42 -17.72 -7.15
N ASN A 44 4.63 -17.29 -7.51
CA ASN A 44 5.58 -16.68 -6.57
C ASN A 44 5.56 -15.13 -6.60
N ALA A 45 4.66 -14.52 -7.37
CA ALA A 45 4.53 -13.08 -7.45
C ALA A 45 3.81 -12.52 -6.23
N ARG A 46 4.30 -11.42 -5.66
CA ARG A 46 3.56 -10.65 -4.67
C ARG A 46 2.56 -9.73 -5.36
N SER A 47 1.41 -9.53 -4.75
CA SER A 47 0.35 -8.67 -5.28
C SER A 47 -0.06 -7.59 -4.29
N ILE A 48 -0.75 -6.59 -4.80
CA ILE A 48 -1.29 -5.49 -4.04
C ILE A 48 -2.74 -5.23 -4.45
N ALA A 49 -3.58 -4.91 -3.47
CA ALA A 49 -4.94 -4.46 -3.71
C ALA A 49 -4.96 -2.93 -3.82
N LEU A 50 -5.41 -2.43 -4.96
CA LEU A 50 -5.64 -1.01 -5.23
C LEU A 50 -7.06 -0.64 -4.84
N SER A 51 -7.23 0.34 -3.97
CA SER A 51 -8.53 0.89 -3.62
C SER A 51 -9.09 1.77 -4.75
N THR A 52 -10.38 2.06 -4.71
CA THR A 52 -11.02 2.96 -5.68
C THR A 52 -10.35 4.34 -5.72
N SER A 53 -9.95 4.89 -4.55
CA SER A 53 -9.22 6.16 -4.49
C SER A 53 -7.87 6.09 -5.21
N SER A 54 -7.14 4.98 -5.10
CA SER A 54 -5.88 4.76 -5.82
C SER A 54 -6.08 4.67 -7.32
N VAL A 55 -7.16 4.04 -7.77
CA VAL A 55 -7.55 3.99 -9.19
C VAL A 55 -7.80 5.38 -9.75
N GLN A 56 -8.47 6.26 -8.99
CA GLN A 56 -8.70 7.65 -9.43
C GLN A 56 -7.38 8.41 -9.59
N ILE A 57 -6.42 8.23 -8.68
CA ILE A 57 -5.08 8.82 -8.82
C ILE A 57 -4.41 8.33 -10.11
N PHE A 58 -4.41 7.03 -10.40
CA PHE A 58 -3.81 6.50 -11.62
C PHE A 58 -4.54 6.93 -12.90
N ARG A 59 -5.86 7.13 -12.83
CA ARG A 59 -6.64 7.74 -13.92
C ARG A 59 -6.22 9.20 -14.19
N ALA A 60 -6.08 10.01 -13.13
CA ALA A 60 -5.58 11.37 -13.23
C ALA A 60 -4.17 11.43 -13.83
N LEU A 61 -3.28 10.51 -13.43
CA LEU A 61 -1.93 10.40 -13.96
C LEU A 61 -1.87 9.86 -15.41
N GLY A 62 -3.00 9.43 -16.00
CA GLY A 62 -3.07 8.93 -17.38
C GLY A 62 -2.47 7.53 -17.59
N ILE A 63 -2.15 6.81 -16.52
CA ILE A 63 -1.51 5.48 -16.58
C ILE A 63 -2.45 4.32 -16.25
N TRP A 64 -3.71 4.63 -15.90
CA TRP A 64 -4.68 3.61 -15.52
C TRP A 64 -4.92 2.53 -16.59
N PRO A 65 -5.06 2.83 -17.89
CA PRO A 65 -5.31 1.80 -18.90
C PRO A 65 -4.26 0.68 -18.92
N GLN A 66 -2.98 1.02 -18.71
CA GLN A 66 -1.88 0.06 -18.68
C GLN A 66 -1.93 -0.80 -17.40
N ILE A 67 -2.32 -0.21 -16.27
CA ILE A 67 -2.46 -0.88 -14.98
C ILE A 67 -3.71 -1.79 -15.00
N GLU A 68 -4.84 -1.30 -15.51
CA GLU A 68 -6.10 -2.04 -15.59
C GLU A 68 -5.95 -3.32 -16.40
N ALA A 69 -5.25 -3.26 -17.53
CA ALA A 69 -4.99 -4.40 -18.41
C ALA A 69 -4.21 -5.55 -17.72
N GLN A 70 -3.53 -5.26 -16.61
CA GLN A 70 -2.74 -6.21 -15.82
C GLN A 70 -3.40 -6.54 -14.46
N SER A 71 -4.61 -6.03 -14.21
CA SER A 71 -5.29 -6.11 -12.93
C SER A 71 -6.52 -7.01 -12.97
N ALA A 72 -6.85 -7.62 -11.84
CA ALA A 72 -8.12 -8.31 -11.65
C ALA A 72 -9.09 -7.42 -10.86
N PRO A 73 -10.32 -7.16 -11.34
CA PRO A 73 -11.29 -6.33 -10.62
C PRO A 73 -11.85 -7.06 -9.41
N ILE A 74 -12.17 -6.32 -8.35
CA ILE A 74 -12.96 -6.77 -7.21
C ILE A 74 -14.34 -6.16 -7.32
N ARG A 75 -15.33 -6.90 -7.83
CA ARG A 75 -16.73 -6.46 -7.90
C ARG A 75 -17.56 -6.93 -6.73
N HIS A 76 -17.13 -8.03 -6.12
CA HIS A 76 -17.80 -8.63 -4.98
C HIS A 76 -16.81 -8.84 -3.83
N ILE A 77 -17.20 -8.48 -2.62
CA ILE A 77 -16.45 -8.82 -1.41
C ILE A 77 -17.34 -9.66 -0.51
N HIS A 78 -16.84 -10.84 -0.14
CA HIS A 78 -17.54 -11.77 0.73
C HIS A 78 -16.82 -11.87 2.08
N ILE A 79 -17.40 -11.27 3.11
CA ILE A 79 -16.87 -11.26 4.47
C ILE A 79 -17.62 -12.31 5.29
N SER A 80 -16.88 -13.20 5.97
CA SER A 80 -17.48 -14.27 6.78
C SER A 80 -16.60 -14.63 7.98
N SER A 81 -17.16 -15.31 8.98
CA SER A 81 -16.43 -15.87 10.12
C SER A 81 -16.42 -17.39 10.05
N ARG A 82 -15.28 -18.02 10.38
CA ARG A 82 -15.16 -19.51 10.42
C ARG A 82 -16.04 -20.09 11.52
N GLY A 83 -16.84 -21.10 11.17
CA GLY A 83 -17.68 -21.81 12.13
C GLY A 83 -18.87 -21.01 12.71
N ARG A 84 -19.20 -19.85 12.15
CA ARG A 84 -20.28 -18.98 12.62
C ARG A 84 -21.23 -18.57 11.49
N TRP A 85 -22.47 -18.31 11.84
CA TRP A 85 -23.46 -17.67 10.99
C TRP A 85 -23.15 -16.16 10.97
N GLY A 86 -23.14 -15.56 9.84
CA GLY A 86 -22.88 -14.14 9.65
C GLY A 86 -22.02 -13.95 8.41
N VAL A 87 -22.62 -13.32 7.42
CA VAL A 87 -21.98 -13.02 6.15
C VAL A 87 -22.38 -11.60 5.77
N THR A 88 -21.38 -10.80 5.42
CA THR A 88 -21.62 -9.51 4.77
C THR A 88 -21.16 -9.60 3.33
N ARG A 89 -21.98 -9.14 2.40
CA ARG A 89 -21.66 -9.07 0.98
C ARG A 89 -21.69 -7.64 0.52
N LEU A 90 -20.60 -7.20 -0.09
CA LEU A 90 -20.51 -5.89 -0.74
C LEU A 90 -20.47 -6.11 -2.23
N GLN A 91 -21.17 -5.31 -2.98
CA GLN A 91 -21.24 -5.38 -4.44
C GLN A 91 -20.96 -3.99 -5.03
N ALA A 92 -20.07 -3.90 -6.01
CA ALA A 92 -19.71 -2.63 -6.64
C ALA A 92 -20.94 -1.91 -7.23
N ALA A 93 -21.89 -2.67 -7.78
CA ALA A 93 -23.13 -2.15 -8.34
C ALA A 93 -24.00 -1.39 -7.30
N GLU A 94 -23.96 -1.75 -6.01
CA GLU A 94 -24.67 -1.03 -4.94
C GLU A 94 -24.17 0.41 -4.77
N TYR A 95 -22.92 0.67 -5.21
CA TYR A 95 -22.24 1.97 -5.11
C TYR A 95 -22.04 2.64 -6.48
N GLN A 96 -22.65 2.12 -7.55
CA GLN A 96 -22.51 2.63 -8.92
C GLN A 96 -21.04 2.65 -9.40
N LEU A 97 -20.26 1.64 -9.01
CA LEU A 97 -18.86 1.48 -9.35
C LEU A 97 -18.65 0.29 -10.28
N ASP A 98 -17.68 0.38 -11.20
CA ASP A 98 -17.23 -0.74 -12.03
C ASP A 98 -16.59 -1.84 -11.19
N ALA A 99 -15.83 -1.44 -10.18
CA ALA A 99 -15.20 -2.30 -9.18
C ALA A 99 -14.95 -1.52 -7.88
N MET A 100 -14.90 -2.21 -6.75
CA MET A 100 -14.57 -1.65 -5.43
C MET A 100 -13.07 -1.54 -5.20
N GLY A 101 -12.28 -2.17 -6.06
CA GLY A 101 -10.83 -2.17 -6.08
C GLY A 101 -10.32 -3.12 -7.15
N TYR A 102 -9.01 -3.22 -7.26
CA TYR A 102 -8.33 -4.10 -8.21
C TYR A 102 -7.13 -4.76 -7.55
N VAL A 103 -6.79 -5.95 -7.98
CA VAL A 103 -5.58 -6.65 -7.53
C VAL A 103 -4.61 -6.73 -8.68
N ILE A 104 -3.36 -6.35 -8.43
CA ILE A 104 -2.29 -6.38 -9.43
C ILE A 104 -1.02 -6.98 -8.81
N GLU A 105 -0.25 -7.72 -9.58
CA GLU A 105 1.08 -8.14 -9.17
C GLU A 105 2.01 -6.93 -9.05
N ASN A 106 2.78 -6.84 -7.97
CA ASN A 106 3.69 -5.70 -7.71
C ASN A 106 4.65 -5.43 -8.87
N GLN A 107 5.10 -6.51 -9.51
CA GLN A 107 6.00 -6.43 -10.65
C GLN A 107 5.33 -5.82 -11.88
N ALA A 108 4.07 -6.19 -12.14
CA ALA A 108 3.31 -5.63 -13.25
C ALA A 108 3.05 -4.13 -13.02
N LEU A 109 2.65 -3.75 -11.81
CA LEU A 109 2.52 -2.35 -11.42
C LEU A 109 3.85 -1.60 -11.55
N GLY A 110 4.94 -2.17 -11.03
CA GLY A 110 6.27 -1.58 -11.11
C GLY A 110 6.71 -1.32 -12.55
N ARG A 111 6.47 -2.26 -13.47
CA ARG A 111 6.77 -2.06 -14.90
C ARG A 111 5.94 -0.96 -15.53
N CYS A 112 4.64 -0.89 -15.24
CA CYS A 112 3.77 0.19 -15.74
C CYS A 112 4.30 1.56 -15.28
N LEU A 113 4.66 1.68 -14.00
CA LEU A 113 5.22 2.92 -13.43
C LEU A 113 6.59 3.26 -14.00
N LEU A 114 7.48 2.28 -14.12
CA LEU A 114 8.82 2.47 -14.67
C LEU A 114 8.76 2.96 -16.12
N ASN A 115 7.96 2.31 -16.96
CA ASN A 115 7.76 2.72 -18.36
C ASN A 115 7.23 4.16 -18.45
N ALA A 116 6.30 4.54 -17.56
CA ALA A 116 5.77 5.91 -17.52
C ALA A 116 6.82 6.94 -17.08
N VAL A 117 7.68 6.58 -16.11
CA VAL A 117 8.81 7.42 -15.67
C VAL A 117 9.85 7.59 -16.79
N GLU A 118 10.19 6.51 -17.48
CA GLU A 118 11.17 6.54 -18.60
C GLU A 118 10.67 7.34 -19.80
N ALA A 119 9.35 7.37 -20.02
CA ALA A 119 8.72 8.18 -21.07
C ALA A 119 8.65 9.69 -20.72
N SER A 120 9.07 10.09 -19.51
CA SER A 120 8.94 11.47 -19.03
C SER A 120 10.23 12.27 -19.23
N ASP A 121 10.15 13.41 -19.90
CA ASP A 121 11.32 14.24 -20.22
C ASP A 121 11.97 14.92 -19.00
N ASN A 122 11.18 15.20 -17.96
CA ASN A 122 11.62 15.94 -16.76
C ASN A 122 11.97 15.06 -15.55
N ILE A 123 11.84 13.73 -15.68
CA ILE A 123 12.24 12.77 -14.63
C ILE A 123 13.55 12.08 -15.04
N LYS A 124 14.51 12.04 -14.11
CA LYS A 124 15.73 11.23 -14.25
C LYS A 124 15.74 10.14 -13.19
N LEU A 125 15.85 8.89 -13.62
CA LEU A 125 16.00 7.75 -12.72
C LEU A 125 17.47 7.30 -12.68
N TRP A 126 18.06 7.36 -11.49
CA TRP A 126 19.41 6.88 -11.23
C TRP A 126 19.34 5.57 -10.46
N GLN A 127 19.47 4.47 -11.18
CA GLN A 127 19.54 3.13 -10.59
C GLN A 127 20.99 2.80 -10.16
N LYS A 128 21.13 1.85 -9.23
CA LYS A 128 22.41 1.45 -8.61
C LYS A 128 23.11 2.67 -7.97
N ALA A 129 22.31 3.54 -7.39
CA ALA A 129 22.73 4.73 -6.68
C ALA A 129 22.24 4.64 -5.24
N GLU A 130 23.13 4.30 -4.31
CA GLU A 130 22.81 4.07 -2.92
C GLU A 130 22.94 5.36 -2.12
N PHE A 131 21.91 5.69 -1.32
CA PHE A 131 21.92 6.84 -0.42
C PHE A 131 23.03 6.70 0.64
N GLU A 132 23.76 7.78 0.93
CA GLU A 132 24.80 7.79 1.96
C GLU A 132 24.61 8.90 3.02
N SER A 133 24.23 10.10 2.58
CA SER A 133 24.11 11.24 3.50
C SER A 133 23.13 12.28 2.98
N ILE A 134 22.63 13.08 3.90
CA ILE A 134 21.79 14.25 3.61
C ILE A 134 22.16 15.39 4.52
N THR A 135 22.34 16.57 3.94
CA THR A 135 22.53 17.82 4.65
C THR A 135 21.63 18.87 4.03
N GLN A 136 21.27 19.88 4.78
CA GLN A 136 20.37 20.93 4.30
C GLN A 136 20.71 22.29 4.89
N ASP A 137 20.64 23.29 4.02
CA ASP A 137 20.71 24.72 4.32
C ASP A 137 19.59 25.42 3.52
N ALA A 138 19.93 26.30 2.58
CA ALA A 138 18.98 26.85 1.62
C ALA A 138 18.47 25.81 0.61
N THR A 139 19.21 24.72 0.40
CA THR A 139 18.93 23.58 -0.45
C THR A 139 19.22 22.28 0.29
N VAL A 140 18.81 21.16 -0.28
CA VAL A 140 19.14 19.82 0.22
C VAL A 140 20.29 19.25 -0.61
N ASN A 141 21.36 18.82 0.07
CA ASN A 141 22.48 18.12 -0.53
C ASN A 141 22.46 16.65 -0.16
N ILE A 142 22.30 15.78 -1.15
CA ILE A 142 22.18 14.34 -1.01
C ILE A 142 23.46 13.66 -1.51
N GLY A 143 24.18 13.02 -0.59
CA GLY A 143 25.30 12.15 -0.92
C GLY A 143 24.80 10.76 -1.33
N TYR A 144 25.28 10.24 -2.44
CA TYR A 144 24.95 8.89 -2.92
C TYR A 144 26.17 8.21 -3.53
N ARG A 145 26.23 6.88 -3.44
CA ARG A 145 27.27 6.06 -4.02
C ARG A 145 26.79 5.44 -5.33
N LYS A 146 27.51 5.68 -6.41
CA LYS A 146 27.26 5.06 -7.72
C LYS A 146 28.59 4.63 -8.35
N ASN A 147 28.64 3.38 -8.84
CA ASN A 147 29.85 2.79 -9.41
C ASN A 147 31.09 2.92 -8.49
N GLY A 148 30.90 2.72 -7.18
CA GLY A 148 31.97 2.79 -6.18
C GLY A 148 32.43 4.22 -5.81
N ARG A 149 31.84 5.27 -6.41
CA ARG A 149 32.18 6.67 -6.15
C ARG A 149 31.06 7.40 -5.43
N VAL A 150 31.43 8.16 -4.43
CA VAL A 150 30.50 9.09 -3.75
C VAL A 150 30.30 10.30 -4.64
N GLN A 151 29.05 10.67 -4.85
CA GLN A 151 28.62 11.83 -5.64
C GLN A 151 27.59 12.61 -4.84
N GLN A 152 27.28 13.82 -5.27
CA GLN A 152 26.30 14.70 -4.63
C GLN A 152 25.24 15.14 -5.61
N LEU A 153 24.00 15.25 -5.10
CA LEU A 153 22.86 15.83 -5.77
C LEU A 153 22.31 16.98 -4.92
N GLU A 154 22.23 18.14 -5.50
CA GLU A 154 21.60 19.31 -4.89
C GLU A 154 20.16 19.45 -5.40
N ALA A 155 19.21 19.65 -4.48
CA ALA A 155 17.80 19.83 -4.78
C ALA A 155 17.14 20.88 -3.86
N ARG A 156 16.02 21.46 -4.31
CA ARG A 156 15.22 22.40 -3.50
C ARG A 156 14.35 21.69 -2.47
N LEU A 157 13.91 20.47 -2.79
CA LEU A 157 13.07 19.62 -1.98
C LEU A 157 13.55 18.17 -2.11
N ALA A 158 13.59 17.43 -1.01
CA ALA A 158 13.80 15.98 -1.01
C ALA A 158 12.54 15.25 -0.52
N LEU A 159 12.11 14.21 -1.27
CA LEU A 159 11.10 13.26 -0.83
C LEU A 159 11.78 11.96 -0.42
N ILE A 160 11.52 11.53 0.80
CA ILE A 160 12.08 10.32 1.38
C ILE A 160 11.08 9.18 1.20
N ALA A 161 11.36 8.27 0.27
CA ALA A 161 10.52 7.15 -0.13
C ALA A 161 11.27 5.80 -0.07
N ASP A 162 12.33 5.70 0.74
CA ASP A 162 13.29 4.58 0.83
C ASP A 162 12.84 3.42 1.72
N GLY A 163 11.55 3.41 2.09
CA GLY A 163 10.93 2.27 2.76
C GLY A 163 10.97 2.30 4.29
N ALA A 164 10.49 1.23 4.93
CA ALA A 164 10.28 1.20 6.37
C ALA A 164 11.58 1.33 7.19
N ARG A 165 12.70 0.82 6.69
CA ARG A 165 14.02 0.90 7.33
C ARG A 165 14.80 2.16 6.95
N SER A 166 14.16 3.15 6.41
CA SER A 166 14.68 4.40 5.84
C SER A 166 16.00 4.91 6.45
N PRO A 167 17.14 4.74 5.79
CA PRO A 167 18.40 5.35 6.19
C PRO A 167 18.36 6.88 6.07
N ALA A 168 17.62 7.42 5.10
CA ALA A 168 17.49 8.86 4.95
C ALA A 168 16.69 9.48 6.11
N ARG A 169 15.60 8.85 6.58
CA ARG A 169 14.88 9.28 7.79
C ARG A 169 15.82 9.30 8.99
N ALA A 170 16.60 8.24 9.19
CA ALA A 170 17.55 8.17 10.30
C ALA A 170 18.63 9.27 10.22
N ALA A 171 19.15 9.54 9.02
CA ALA A 171 20.14 10.61 8.80
C ALA A 171 19.56 12.01 9.07
N LEU A 172 18.23 12.20 8.93
CA LEU A 172 17.53 13.43 9.29
C LEU A 172 17.24 13.54 10.81
N GLY A 173 17.61 12.54 11.60
CA GLY A 173 17.33 12.52 13.05
C GLY A 173 15.85 12.35 13.38
N ILE A 174 15.02 11.83 12.45
CA ILE A 174 13.62 11.58 12.70
C ILE A 174 13.44 10.18 13.29
N ASP A 175 13.04 10.13 14.56
CA ASP A 175 12.74 8.89 15.27
C ASP A 175 11.42 8.26 14.77
N HIS A 176 11.18 7.03 15.17
CA HIS A 176 9.97 6.30 14.84
C HIS A 176 9.53 5.35 15.93
N GLN A 177 8.25 5.10 16.00
CA GLN A 177 7.66 4.13 16.93
C GLN A 177 7.26 2.88 16.14
N THR A 178 7.60 1.72 16.68
CA THR A 178 7.18 0.42 16.13
C THR A 178 6.30 -0.29 17.15
N ILE A 179 5.12 -0.69 16.73
CA ILE A 179 4.19 -1.53 17.49
C ILE A 179 4.18 -2.90 16.85
N ASP A 180 4.49 -3.93 17.61
CA ASP A 180 4.35 -5.33 17.21
C ASP A 180 3.02 -5.86 17.72
N TYR A 181 2.23 -6.45 16.82
CA TYR A 181 0.91 -7.02 17.15
C TYR A 181 1.00 -8.48 17.61
N GLY A 182 2.19 -9.06 17.68
CA GLY A 182 2.39 -10.46 18.05
C GLY A 182 1.80 -11.46 17.05
N GLN A 183 1.62 -11.04 15.82
CA GLN A 183 1.07 -11.83 14.71
C GLN A 183 2.01 -11.79 13.49
N ALA A 184 1.80 -12.71 12.56
CA ALA A 184 2.46 -12.72 11.27
C ALA A 184 1.45 -13.01 10.15
N VAL A 185 1.68 -12.49 8.95
CA VAL A 185 0.95 -12.93 7.76
C VAL A 185 1.80 -13.89 6.95
N VAL A 186 1.19 -14.97 6.51
CA VAL A 186 1.71 -15.82 5.45
C VAL A 186 1.08 -15.39 4.14
N ILE A 187 1.92 -15.00 3.18
CA ILE A 187 1.51 -14.61 1.83
C ILE A 187 1.92 -15.70 0.87
N SER A 188 1.00 -16.12 0.03
CA SER A 188 1.24 -17.06 -1.08
C SER A 188 0.22 -16.80 -2.19
N ASN A 189 0.45 -17.31 -3.38
CA ASN A 189 -0.59 -17.42 -4.39
C ASN A 189 -1.01 -18.89 -4.52
N VAL A 190 -2.26 -19.09 -4.86
CA VAL A 190 -2.82 -20.45 -5.04
C VAL A 190 -3.64 -20.52 -6.32
N GLU A 191 -3.76 -21.73 -6.87
CA GLU A 191 -4.73 -22.04 -7.91
C GLU A 191 -5.90 -22.81 -7.34
N VAL A 192 -7.10 -22.54 -7.88
CA VAL A 192 -8.36 -23.11 -7.36
C VAL A 192 -9.21 -23.68 -8.49
N SER A 193 -9.97 -24.74 -8.20
CA SER A 193 -10.76 -25.46 -9.21
C SER A 193 -12.06 -24.76 -9.64
N LYS A 194 -12.58 -23.80 -8.84
CA LYS A 194 -13.84 -23.08 -9.12
C LYS A 194 -13.66 -21.58 -8.87
N PRO A 195 -12.88 -20.89 -9.72
CA PRO A 195 -12.59 -19.48 -9.52
C PRO A 195 -13.83 -18.60 -9.67
N LYS A 196 -13.87 -17.51 -8.89
CA LYS A 196 -14.78 -16.36 -9.03
C LYS A 196 -13.93 -15.15 -9.42
N LEU A 197 -13.89 -14.82 -10.70
CA LEU A 197 -12.90 -13.92 -11.30
C LEU A 197 -12.86 -12.50 -10.73
N ASP A 198 -13.91 -12.09 -10.04
CA ASP A 198 -14.12 -10.73 -9.53
C ASP A 198 -14.56 -10.69 -8.05
N THR A 199 -14.37 -11.79 -7.32
CA THR A 199 -14.80 -11.91 -5.93
C THR A 199 -13.60 -12.04 -5.00
N ALA A 200 -13.44 -11.09 -4.07
CA ALA A 200 -12.54 -11.17 -2.95
C ALA A 200 -13.25 -11.79 -1.75
N TYR A 201 -12.51 -12.55 -0.97
CA TYR A 201 -12.99 -13.17 0.26
C TYR A 201 -12.16 -12.70 1.44
N GLU A 202 -12.85 -12.32 2.52
CA GLU A 202 -12.27 -12.08 3.84
C GLU A 202 -12.92 -13.06 4.81
N ARG A 203 -12.13 -13.94 5.39
CA ARG A 203 -12.63 -14.94 6.33
C ARG A 203 -11.95 -14.78 7.67
N PHE A 204 -12.69 -14.35 8.67
CA PHE A 204 -12.17 -14.24 10.02
C PHE A 204 -12.01 -15.62 10.64
N THR A 205 -10.83 -15.89 11.17
CA THR A 205 -10.47 -17.11 11.87
C THR A 205 -10.10 -16.78 13.32
N PRO A 206 -9.97 -17.78 14.22
CA PRO A 206 -9.55 -17.52 15.60
C PRO A 206 -8.21 -16.80 15.73
N HIS A 207 -7.31 -16.98 14.77
CA HIS A 207 -5.96 -16.39 14.80
C HIS A 207 -5.83 -15.09 13.99
N GLY A 208 -6.88 -14.67 13.32
CA GLY A 208 -6.91 -13.48 12.49
C GLY A 208 -7.56 -13.71 11.12
N PRO A 209 -7.56 -12.70 10.26
CA PRO A 209 -8.19 -12.78 8.95
C PRO A 209 -7.38 -13.64 7.96
N LEU A 210 -8.13 -14.30 7.07
CA LEU A 210 -7.64 -14.98 5.89
C LEU A 210 -8.31 -14.33 4.67
N ALA A 211 -7.54 -13.62 3.87
CA ALA A 211 -8.00 -13.02 2.63
C ALA A 211 -7.61 -13.87 1.42
N MET A 212 -8.56 -13.99 0.47
CA MET A 212 -8.33 -14.57 -0.86
C MET A 212 -8.75 -13.55 -1.91
N LEU A 213 -7.78 -13.06 -2.68
CA LEU A 213 -7.95 -11.97 -3.63
C LEU A 213 -7.75 -12.46 -5.06
N PRO A 214 -8.64 -12.17 -6.02
CA PRO A 214 -8.52 -12.66 -7.39
C PRO A 214 -7.30 -12.07 -8.10
N LEU A 215 -6.55 -12.90 -8.83
CA LEU A 215 -5.40 -12.51 -9.67
C LEU A 215 -5.66 -12.73 -11.16
N GLY A 216 -6.89 -13.12 -11.51
CA GLY A 216 -7.26 -13.54 -12.86
C GLY A 216 -7.02 -15.03 -13.12
N GLY A 217 -7.76 -15.60 -14.08
CA GLY A 217 -7.77 -17.04 -14.31
C GLY A 217 -8.25 -17.82 -13.09
N ASN A 218 -7.53 -18.87 -12.72
CA ASN A 218 -7.78 -19.67 -11.54
C ASN A 218 -6.94 -19.27 -10.32
N ARG A 219 -6.18 -18.19 -10.39
CA ARG A 219 -5.22 -17.77 -9.36
C ARG A 219 -5.82 -16.80 -8.34
N TYR A 220 -5.41 -16.99 -7.09
CA TYR A 220 -5.75 -16.13 -5.96
C TYR A 220 -4.52 -15.79 -5.12
N ALA A 221 -4.39 -14.54 -4.71
CA ALA A 221 -3.48 -14.18 -3.65
C ALA A 221 -4.10 -14.56 -2.30
N CYS A 222 -3.35 -15.32 -1.52
CA CYS A 222 -3.69 -15.70 -0.16
C CYS A 222 -2.90 -14.83 0.82
N VAL A 223 -3.58 -14.18 1.75
CA VAL A 223 -3.00 -13.42 2.85
C VAL A 223 -3.59 -13.97 4.14
N TRP A 224 -2.83 -14.80 4.84
CA TRP A 224 -3.31 -15.55 6.00
C TRP A 224 -2.63 -15.07 7.28
N THR A 225 -3.38 -14.49 8.19
CA THR A 225 -2.89 -14.06 9.49
C THR A 225 -2.86 -15.22 10.46
N LEU A 226 -1.71 -15.43 11.09
CA LEU A 226 -1.39 -16.51 12.01
C LEU A 226 -0.58 -16.00 13.20
N THR A 227 -0.44 -16.82 14.23
CA THR A 227 0.59 -16.58 15.26
C THR A 227 1.98 -16.81 14.67
N PRO A 228 3.05 -16.18 15.18
CA PRO A 228 4.39 -16.36 14.62
C PRO A 228 4.86 -17.82 14.54
N PRO A 229 4.61 -18.71 15.54
CA PRO A 229 4.96 -20.13 15.41
C PRO A 229 4.17 -20.84 14.29
N GLN A 230 2.86 -20.56 14.15
CA GLN A 230 2.04 -21.14 13.09
C GLN A 230 2.45 -20.65 11.71
N ALA A 231 2.84 -19.36 11.59
CA ALA A 231 3.33 -18.80 10.34
C ALA A 231 4.67 -19.44 9.91
N ALA A 232 5.57 -19.66 10.87
CA ALA A 232 6.82 -20.39 10.60
C ALA A 232 6.53 -21.83 10.13
N GLN A 233 5.68 -22.56 10.84
CA GLN A 233 5.25 -23.91 10.45
C GLN A 233 4.61 -23.94 9.05
N ALA A 234 3.72 -22.97 8.74
CA ALA A 234 3.06 -22.88 7.44
C ALA A 234 4.05 -22.65 6.28
N CYS A 235 5.18 -21.95 6.54
CA CYS A 235 6.25 -21.77 5.55
C CYS A 235 7.12 -23.03 5.37
N GLU A 236 7.24 -23.88 6.38
CA GLU A 236 8.03 -25.13 6.36
C GLU A 236 7.25 -26.31 5.77
N GLN A 237 5.92 -26.30 5.83
CA GLN A 237 5.06 -27.33 5.25
C GLN A 237 5.34 -27.51 3.75
N ASP A 238 5.12 -28.68 3.21
CA ASP A 238 5.09 -28.88 1.77
C ASP A 238 3.80 -28.28 1.15
N GLU A 239 3.70 -28.29 -0.19
CA GLU A 239 2.56 -27.70 -0.90
C GLU A 239 1.23 -28.39 -0.59
N VAL A 240 1.25 -29.71 -0.38
CA VAL A 240 0.07 -30.51 -0.10
C VAL A 240 -0.44 -30.26 1.31
N GLU A 241 0.45 -30.26 2.29
CA GLU A 241 0.14 -30.00 3.70
C GLU A 241 -0.41 -28.57 3.90
N PHE A 242 0.27 -27.56 3.32
CA PHE A 242 -0.19 -26.19 3.38
C PHE A 242 -1.55 -26.02 2.66
N GLY A 243 -1.71 -26.60 1.47
CA GLY A 243 -2.95 -26.56 0.71
C GLY A 243 -4.11 -27.19 1.50
N ALA A 244 -3.89 -28.31 2.18
CA ALA A 244 -4.88 -28.94 3.03
C ALA A 244 -5.27 -28.08 4.24
N ALA A 245 -4.29 -27.49 4.94
CA ALA A 245 -4.52 -26.59 6.07
C ALA A 245 -5.29 -25.32 5.64
N LEU A 246 -4.91 -24.75 4.51
CA LEU A 246 -5.60 -23.58 3.92
C LEU A 246 -7.03 -23.96 3.51
N GLN A 247 -7.23 -25.12 2.86
CA GLN A 247 -8.54 -25.64 2.46
C GLN A 247 -9.46 -25.82 3.67
N GLU A 248 -8.96 -26.42 4.75
CA GLU A 248 -9.73 -26.58 5.99
C GLU A 248 -10.14 -25.24 6.60
N CYS A 249 -9.23 -24.27 6.58
CA CYS A 249 -9.48 -22.95 7.11
C CYS A 249 -10.44 -22.12 6.23
N PHE A 250 -10.23 -22.11 4.91
CA PHE A 250 -11.01 -21.31 3.96
C PHE A 250 -12.35 -21.99 3.61
N GLY A 251 -12.40 -23.32 3.48
CA GLY A 251 -13.55 -24.08 3.00
C GLY A 251 -13.57 -24.17 1.48
N PHE A 252 -14.70 -24.66 0.92
CA PHE A 252 -14.82 -25.05 -0.49
C PHE A 252 -15.50 -24.00 -1.40
N ARG A 253 -15.51 -22.72 -1.02
CA ARG A 253 -16.16 -21.65 -1.81
C ARG A 253 -15.54 -21.42 -3.18
N LEU A 254 -14.26 -21.73 -3.31
CA LEU A 254 -13.49 -21.67 -4.56
C LEU A 254 -13.16 -23.07 -5.11
N GLY A 255 -13.89 -24.11 -4.65
CA GLY A 255 -13.59 -25.50 -4.97
C GLY A 255 -12.37 -26.00 -4.20
N LEU A 256 -11.54 -26.81 -4.86
CA LEU A 256 -10.30 -27.34 -4.30
C LEU A 256 -9.15 -26.35 -4.54
N ILE A 257 -8.19 -26.32 -3.63
CA ILE A 257 -6.88 -25.70 -3.84
C ILE A 257 -6.04 -26.74 -4.62
N GLU A 258 -5.64 -26.39 -5.83
CA GLU A 258 -4.98 -27.31 -6.78
C GLU A 258 -3.46 -27.14 -6.81
N ALA A 259 -2.98 -25.89 -6.57
CA ALA A 259 -1.56 -25.58 -6.48
C ALA A 259 -1.30 -24.46 -5.48
N VAL A 260 -0.11 -24.47 -4.90
CA VAL A 260 0.35 -23.47 -3.92
C VAL A 260 1.71 -22.95 -4.34
N GLY A 261 1.89 -21.64 -4.35
CA GLY A 261 3.17 -21.00 -4.60
C GLY A 261 4.05 -20.93 -3.35
N GLU A 262 5.16 -20.26 -3.49
CA GLU A 262 6.08 -19.96 -2.40
C GLU A 262 5.37 -19.21 -1.27
N ARG A 263 5.68 -19.55 -0.03
CA ARG A 263 5.12 -18.94 1.18
C ARG A 263 6.13 -17.99 1.79
N PHE A 264 5.66 -16.78 2.12
CA PHE A 264 6.47 -15.75 2.78
C PHE A 264 5.79 -15.35 4.09
N SER A 265 6.51 -15.47 5.20
CA SER A 265 6.04 -14.98 6.50
C SER A 265 6.56 -13.57 6.73
N ILE A 266 5.66 -12.64 7.08
CA ILE A 266 5.97 -11.25 7.38
C ILE A 266 5.38 -10.92 8.76
N PRO A 267 6.21 -10.48 9.74
CA PRO A 267 5.69 -10.01 11.02
C PRO A 267 4.72 -8.84 10.83
N ILE A 268 3.66 -8.84 11.60
CA ILE A 268 2.69 -7.77 11.61
C ILE A 268 3.17 -6.68 12.56
N GLN A 269 3.77 -5.65 11.98
CA GLN A 269 4.27 -4.49 12.70
C GLN A 269 3.76 -3.21 12.07
N ARG A 270 3.51 -2.21 12.89
CA ARG A 270 3.25 -0.85 12.44
C ARG A 270 4.41 0.03 12.83
N THR A 271 5.03 0.67 11.86
CA THR A 271 6.06 1.68 12.08
C THR A 271 5.53 3.04 11.70
N ARG A 272 5.65 4.04 12.56
CA ARG A 272 5.26 5.42 12.30
C ARG A 272 6.42 6.34 12.67
N ALA A 273 6.83 7.20 11.74
CA ALA A 273 7.77 8.28 12.01
C ALA A 273 7.15 9.32 12.97
N ASP A 274 7.94 9.88 13.87
CA ASP A 274 7.47 10.88 14.84
C ASP A 274 7.20 12.24 14.18
N ALA A 275 7.89 12.53 13.05
CA ALA A 275 7.63 13.67 12.19
C ALA A 275 7.58 13.23 10.71
N LEU A 276 6.79 13.93 9.89
CA LEU A 276 6.71 13.69 8.45
C LEU A 276 7.56 14.67 7.64
N GLN A 277 8.25 15.59 8.32
CA GLN A 277 9.09 16.59 7.70
C GLN A 277 10.31 16.91 8.57
N CYS A 278 11.38 17.35 7.94
CA CYS A 278 12.54 17.96 8.57
C CYS A 278 13.14 18.96 7.57
N GLY A 279 13.01 20.26 7.83
CA GLY A 279 13.42 21.28 6.90
C GLY A 279 12.80 21.06 5.51
N ARG A 280 13.64 20.98 4.48
CA ARG A 280 13.23 20.75 3.07
C ARG A 280 13.09 19.26 2.69
N CYS A 281 12.92 18.39 3.67
CA CYS A 281 12.75 16.95 3.46
C CYS A 281 11.37 16.51 3.94
N LEU A 282 10.61 15.82 3.10
CA LEU A 282 9.28 15.26 3.40
C LEU A 282 9.29 13.74 3.28
N LEU A 283 8.72 13.06 4.27
CA LEU A 283 8.60 11.60 4.28
C LEU A 283 7.30 11.17 3.62
N VAL A 284 7.39 10.15 2.77
CA VAL A 284 6.25 9.53 2.09
C VAL A 284 6.30 8.01 2.16
N GLY A 285 5.16 7.38 2.06
CA GLY A 285 5.07 5.92 2.03
C GLY A 285 5.56 5.25 3.31
N ASN A 286 6.23 4.11 3.15
CA ASN A 286 6.69 3.33 4.30
C ASN A 286 7.80 4.03 5.11
N ALA A 287 8.48 5.02 4.57
CA ALA A 287 9.40 5.86 5.33
C ALA A 287 8.67 6.71 6.38
N ALA A 288 7.47 7.17 6.06
CA ALA A 288 6.58 7.91 6.94
C ALA A 288 5.76 6.98 7.85
N ASN A 289 5.13 5.97 7.25
CA ASN A 289 4.18 5.10 7.94
C ASN A 289 4.06 3.74 7.24
N ALA A 290 4.65 2.71 7.82
CA ALA A 290 4.49 1.33 7.38
C ALA A 290 3.36 0.69 8.17
N LEU A 291 2.21 0.50 7.50
CA LEU A 291 1.04 -0.14 8.07
C LEU A 291 1.12 -1.65 7.94
N HIS A 292 0.36 -2.29 8.78
CA HIS A 292 0.01 -3.69 8.72
C HIS A 292 -0.49 -4.10 7.32
N PRO A 293 -0.08 -5.26 6.78
CA PRO A 293 -0.51 -5.72 5.47
C PRO A 293 -2.00 -6.12 5.37
N VAL A 294 -2.74 -6.16 6.49
CA VAL A 294 -4.19 -6.41 6.49
C VAL A 294 -4.91 -5.34 5.66
N ALA A 295 -5.73 -5.80 4.73
CA ALA A 295 -6.51 -5.01 3.79
C ALA A 295 -5.70 -4.16 2.77
N GLY A 296 -4.39 -4.40 2.59
CA GLY A 296 -3.58 -3.72 1.56
C GLY A 296 -3.54 -2.19 1.67
N GLN A 297 -3.74 -1.63 2.87
CA GLN A 297 -3.93 -0.18 3.07
C GLN A 297 -2.65 0.65 2.94
N SER A 298 -1.46 0.08 3.18
CA SER A 298 -0.21 0.85 3.25
C SER A 298 0.10 1.60 1.96
N PHE A 299 0.05 0.92 0.81
CA PHE A 299 0.30 1.56 -0.48
C PHE A 299 -0.81 2.55 -0.87
N ASN A 300 -2.06 2.20 -0.62
CA ASN A 300 -3.20 3.09 -0.87
C ASN A 300 -3.10 4.39 -0.04
N LEU A 301 -2.65 4.30 1.21
CA LEU A 301 -2.38 5.46 2.05
C LEU A 301 -1.22 6.30 1.49
N SER A 302 -0.15 5.65 1.01
CA SER A 302 1.00 6.33 0.40
C SER A 302 0.60 7.10 -0.87
N LEU A 303 -0.31 6.57 -1.68
CA LEU A 303 -0.84 7.29 -2.84
C LEU A 303 -1.64 8.55 -2.43
N ARG A 304 -2.34 8.49 -1.30
CA ARG A 304 -3.02 9.66 -0.75
C ARG A 304 -2.04 10.69 -0.15
N ASP A 305 -0.89 10.23 0.40
CA ASP A 305 0.20 11.13 0.79
C ASP A 305 0.72 11.90 -0.45
N ILE A 306 0.92 11.19 -1.56
CA ILE A 306 1.34 11.78 -2.84
C ILE A 306 0.28 12.77 -3.38
N ALA A 307 -1.00 12.42 -3.32
CA ALA A 307 -2.08 13.30 -3.76
C ALA A 307 -2.15 14.59 -2.93
N CYS A 308 -1.91 14.50 -1.62
CA CYS A 308 -1.81 15.68 -0.75
C CYS A 308 -0.61 16.56 -1.13
N LEU A 309 0.56 15.95 -1.35
CA LEU A 309 1.76 16.69 -1.80
C LEU A 309 1.54 17.35 -3.17
N TYR A 310 0.91 16.66 -4.10
CA TYR A 310 0.57 17.23 -5.40
C TYR A 310 -0.29 18.49 -5.23
N GLU A 311 -1.33 18.46 -4.42
CA GLU A 311 -2.22 19.60 -4.18
C GLU A 311 -1.45 20.78 -3.57
N LEU A 312 -0.68 20.55 -2.52
CA LEU A 312 0.10 21.58 -1.83
C LEU A 312 1.19 22.21 -2.71
N LEU A 313 1.79 21.40 -3.59
CA LEU A 313 2.87 21.85 -4.46
C LEU A 313 2.39 22.38 -5.81
N SER A 314 1.18 22.07 -6.27
CA SER A 314 0.72 22.40 -7.62
C SER A 314 0.69 23.89 -7.90
N GLU A 315 0.38 24.71 -6.91
CA GLU A 315 0.23 26.17 -7.01
C GLU A 315 1.46 26.95 -6.48
N GLN A 316 2.47 26.24 -5.95
CA GLN A 316 3.63 26.84 -5.31
C GLN A 316 4.84 26.87 -6.26
N SER A 317 5.63 27.92 -6.23
CA SER A 317 6.94 27.98 -6.88
C SER A 317 8.02 27.60 -5.87
N LEU A 318 8.66 26.44 -6.05
CA LEU A 318 9.78 26.04 -5.17
C LEU A 318 10.99 26.97 -5.26
N VAL A 319 11.05 27.81 -6.29
CA VAL A 319 12.12 28.81 -6.46
C VAL A 319 11.89 29.99 -5.51
N ASP A 320 10.64 30.38 -5.34
CA ASP A 320 10.25 31.59 -4.60
C ASP A 320 9.93 31.30 -3.13
N LEU A 321 9.82 29.99 -2.76
CA LEU A 321 9.64 29.59 -1.37
C LEU A 321 10.95 29.80 -0.59
N ASP A 322 10.97 30.80 0.28
CA ASP A 322 11.98 30.95 1.33
C ASP A 322 11.84 29.83 2.41
N ALA A 323 12.64 29.94 3.45
CA ALA A 323 12.62 28.93 4.53
C ALA A 323 11.27 28.91 5.27
N ASP A 324 10.68 30.09 5.50
CA ASP A 324 9.42 30.21 6.25
C ASP A 324 8.23 29.71 5.42
N GLY A 325 8.17 30.06 4.13
CA GLY A 325 7.13 29.57 3.23
C GLY A 325 7.18 28.06 3.03
N PHE A 326 8.38 27.47 2.96
CA PHE A 326 8.52 26.03 2.91
C PHE A 326 8.14 25.36 4.24
N GLY A 327 8.50 25.96 5.38
CA GLY A 327 8.10 25.50 6.70
C GLY A 327 6.58 25.42 6.84
N ALA A 328 5.86 26.47 6.43
CA ALA A 328 4.39 26.50 6.46
C ALA A 328 3.77 25.37 5.61
N LEU A 329 4.28 25.14 4.39
CA LEU A 329 3.82 24.05 3.52
C LEU A 329 4.08 22.66 4.15
N ALA A 330 5.25 22.46 4.73
CA ALA A 330 5.65 21.21 5.35
C ALA A 330 4.79 20.90 6.61
N ASP A 331 4.48 21.93 7.40
CA ASP A 331 3.60 21.83 8.56
C ASP A 331 2.16 21.52 8.14
N GLU A 332 1.66 22.13 7.08
CA GLU A 332 0.34 21.83 6.52
C GLU A 332 0.27 20.38 6.02
N TYR A 333 1.29 19.93 5.26
CA TYR A 333 1.40 18.53 4.84
C TYR A 333 1.35 17.59 6.05
N GLN A 334 2.18 17.84 7.06
CA GLN A 334 2.24 17.02 8.27
C GLN A 334 0.88 16.97 8.98
N MET A 335 0.24 18.13 9.17
CA MET A 335 -1.06 18.22 9.84
C MET A 335 -2.14 17.38 9.13
N LEU A 336 -2.29 17.57 7.81
CA LEU A 336 -3.26 16.87 7.00
C LEU A 336 -3.01 15.35 7.00
N ARG A 337 -1.74 14.95 6.84
CA ARG A 337 -1.41 13.52 6.76
C ARG A 337 -1.52 12.81 8.09
N LEU A 338 -1.09 13.42 9.20
CA LEU A 338 -1.23 12.84 10.54
C LEU A 338 -2.70 12.67 10.94
N GLN A 339 -3.57 13.59 10.54
CA GLN A 339 -5.01 13.46 10.81
C GLN A 339 -5.60 12.24 10.09
N GLU A 340 -5.35 12.10 8.80
CA GLU A 340 -5.86 10.97 8.00
C GLU A 340 -5.23 9.63 8.44
N GLN A 341 -3.92 9.62 8.65
CA GLN A 341 -3.21 8.43 9.13
C GLN A 341 -3.78 7.92 10.46
N ARG A 342 -4.06 8.81 11.42
CA ARG A 342 -4.70 8.43 12.70
C ARG A 342 -6.06 7.77 12.48
N GLN A 343 -6.86 8.26 11.56
CA GLN A 343 -8.19 7.69 11.28
C GLN A 343 -8.09 6.30 10.64
N VAL A 344 -7.19 6.13 9.63
CA VAL A 344 -6.96 4.83 8.99
C VAL A 344 -6.39 3.80 9.99
N ILE A 345 -5.47 4.24 10.84
CA ILE A 345 -4.88 3.41 11.89
C ILE A 345 -5.94 2.99 12.90
N SER A 346 -6.75 3.93 13.41
CA SER A 346 -7.81 3.63 14.38
C SER A 346 -8.84 2.65 13.81
N TYR A 347 -9.15 2.76 12.52
CA TYR A 347 -10.01 1.79 11.84
C TYR A 347 -9.35 0.40 11.75
N GLY A 348 -8.09 0.33 11.34
CA GLY A 348 -7.32 -0.91 11.26
C GLY A 348 -7.12 -1.58 12.63
N ASP A 349 -6.70 -0.81 13.63
CA ASP A 349 -6.51 -1.29 15.00
C ASP A 349 -7.84 -1.78 15.61
N GLY A 350 -8.94 -1.08 15.32
CA GLY A 350 -10.29 -1.50 15.71
C GLY A 350 -10.69 -2.84 15.11
N LEU A 351 -10.39 -3.05 13.82
CA LEU A 351 -10.61 -4.34 13.15
C LEU A 351 -9.73 -5.43 13.79
N VAL A 352 -8.41 -5.20 13.92
CA VAL A 352 -7.51 -6.17 14.54
C VAL A 352 -7.98 -6.52 15.94
N THR A 353 -8.29 -5.55 16.79
CA THR A 353 -8.75 -5.76 18.19
C THR A 353 -10.07 -6.54 18.23
N LEU A 354 -11.03 -6.18 17.37
CA LEU A 354 -12.33 -6.85 17.29
C LEU A 354 -12.17 -8.31 16.84
N PHE A 355 -11.23 -8.61 15.95
CA PHE A 355 -11.10 -9.92 15.31
C PHE A 355 -9.98 -10.81 15.89
N SER A 356 -9.08 -10.28 16.74
CA SER A 356 -8.01 -11.04 17.39
C SER A 356 -8.31 -11.43 18.85
N ASN A 357 -9.49 -11.08 19.39
CA ASN A 357 -9.86 -11.43 20.76
C ASN A 357 -10.46 -12.85 20.83
N GLU A 358 -9.83 -13.73 21.63
CA GLU A 358 -10.23 -15.13 21.80
C GLU A 358 -11.40 -15.36 22.79
N LEU A 359 -11.96 -14.29 23.37
CA LEU A 359 -13.08 -14.43 24.32
C LEU A 359 -14.35 -14.88 23.60
N PRO A 360 -15.01 -15.99 24.05
CA PRO A 360 -16.18 -16.58 23.39
C PRO A 360 -17.34 -15.62 23.17
N LEU A 361 -17.49 -14.60 24.03
CA LEU A 361 -18.53 -13.57 23.92
C LEU A 361 -18.31 -12.67 22.69
N PHE A 362 -17.06 -12.34 22.36
CA PHE A 362 -16.72 -11.53 21.19
C PHE A 362 -16.98 -12.25 19.86
N ASP A 363 -16.94 -13.59 19.85
CA ASP A 363 -17.26 -14.37 18.65
C ASP A 363 -18.73 -14.25 18.26
N HIS A 364 -19.64 -14.24 19.24
CA HIS A 364 -21.05 -14.00 18.99
C HIS A 364 -21.36 -12.56 18.61
N LEU A 365 -20.67 -11.60 19.24
CA LEU A 365 -20.79 -10.18 18.90
C LEU A 365 -20.26 -9.88 17.49
N ARG A 366 -19.20 -10.54 17.05
CA ARG A 366 -18.68 -10.44 15.65
C ARG A 366 -19.70 -10.96 14.65
N ALA A 367 -20.25 -12.15 14.88
CA ALA A 367 -21.25 -12.75 13.99
C ALA A 367 -22.52 -11.88 13.91
N ALA A 368 -22.98 -11.37 15.07
CA ALA A 368 -24.09 -10.44 15.14
C ALA A 368 -23.75 -9.09 14.46
N GLY A 369 -22.53 -8.57 14.67
CA GLY A 369 -22.05 -7.34 14.04
C GLY A 369 -21.96 -7.45 12.52
N LEU A 370 -21.45 -8.56 11.97
CA LEU A 370 -21.44 -8.81 10.52
C LEU A 370 -22.86 -8.90 9.96
N SER A 371 -23.78 -9.59 10.67
CA SER A 371 -25.19 -9.65 10.26
C SER A 371 -25.87 -8.29 10.33
N LEU A 372 -25.59 -7.51 11.37
CA LEU A 372 -26.12 -6.14 11.52
C LEU A 372 -25.58 -5.21 10.42
N LEU A 373 -24.29 -5.35 10.08
CA LEU A 373 -23.66 -4.59 9.00
C LEU A 373 -24.32 -4.90 7.65
N ASP A 374 -24.70 -6.16 7.39
CA ASP A 374 -25.40 -6.55 6.17
C ASP A 374 -26.85 -6.05 6.13
N LEU A 375 -27.51 -5.96 7.30
CA LEU A 375 -28.91 -5.55 7.45
C LEU A 375 -29.10 -4.03 7.49
N VAL A 376 -28.08 -3.24 7.87
CA VAL A 376 -28.17 -1.78 8.00
C VAL A 376 -27.41 -1.10 6.88
N PRO A 377 -28.10 -0.64 5.79
CA PRO A 377 -27.44 -0.11 4.60
C PRO A 377 -26.49 1.06 4.86
N ALA A 378 -26.82 1.93 5.83
CA ALA A 378 -25.97 3.07 6.17
C ALA A 378 -24.61 2.66 6.77
N LEU A 379 -24.59 1.68 7.68
CA LEU A 379 -23.37 1.15 8.27
C LEU A 379 -22.55 0.38 7.23
N LYS A 380 -23.22 -0.41 6.39
CA LYS A 380 -22.63 -1.12 5.26
C LYS A 380 -21.94 -0.14 4.29
N ALA A 381 -22.60 0.95 3.94
CA ALA A 381 -22.06 1.98 3.07
C ALA A 381 -20.83 2.68 3.68
N GLN A 382 -20.87 3.04 4.97
CA GLN A 382 -19.74 3.65 5.65
C GLN A 382 -18.52 2.73 5.68
N ALA A 383 -18.71 1.45 6.01
CA ALA A 383 -17.64 0.47 6.02
C ALA A 383 -17.04 0.25 4.61
N ALA A 384 -17.89 0.19 3.58
CA ALA A 384 -17.45 0.08 2.19
C ALA A 384 -16.65 1.31 1.74
N LEU A 385 -17.15 2.53 2.01
CA LEU A 385 -16.47 3.78 1.68
C LEU A 385 -15.11 3.90 2.39
N ALA A 386 -15.02 3.49 3.65
CA ALA A 386 -13.76 3.46 4.39
C ALA A 386 -12.76 2.48 3.75
N GLY A 387 -13.19 1.26 3.42
CA GLY A 387 -12.35 0.27 2.72
C GLY A 387 -11.89 0.71 1.33
N MET A 388 -12.73 1.46 0.61
CA MET A 388 -12.41 2.03 -0.70
C MET A 388 -11.54 3.29 -0.62
N GLY A 389 -11.25 3.81 0.58
CA GLY A 389 -10.48 5.04 0.78
C GLY A 389 -11.22 6.31 0.33
N MET A 390 -12.55 6.26 0.23
CA MET A 390 -13.39 7.35 -0.27
C MET A 390 -13.95 8.27 0.83
N THR A 391 -13.66 7.98 2.09
CA THR A 391 -14.09 8.81 3.24
C THR A 391 -13.26 10.09 3.41
N PHE A 392 -12.10 10.15 2.73
CA PHE A 392 -11.15 11.25 2.82
C PHE A 392 -11.01 11.87 1.45
N GLY A 393 -11.50 13.05 1.21
CA GLY A 393 -11.28 13.49 -0.12
C GLY A 393 -11.69 14.90 -0.44
N GLY A 394 -10.82 15.63 -0.97
CA GLY A 394 -10.93 16.94 -1.55
C GLY A 394 -9.94 17.15 -2.66
N ASN A 395 -8.85 16.38 -2.68
CA ASN A 395 -7.73 16.61 -3.57
C ASN A 395 -8.06 16.32 -5.04
N ARG A 396 -7.50 17.10 -5.96
CA ARG A 396 -7.74 16.99 -7.42
C ARG A 396 -7.47 15.58 -7.93
N LEU A 397 -6.32 14.98 -7.56
CA LEU A 397 -5.97 13.61 -7.98
C LEU A 397 -6.99 12.57 -7.49
N LEU A 398 -7.53 12.72 -6.29
CA LEU A 398 -8.57 11.82 -5.74
C LEU A 398 -9.91 11.96 -6.46
N ARG A 399 -10.15 13.11 -7.13
CA ARG A 399 -11.32 13.34 -7.99
C ARG A 399 -11.07 12.93 -9.45
N GLY A 400 -9.89 12.39 -9.76
CA GLY A 400 -9.51 12.00 -11.13
C GLY A 400 -9.06 13.17 -12.01
N HIS A 401 -8.64 14.29 -11.42
CA HIS A 401 -8.18 15.49 -12.13
C HIS A 401 -6.72 15.85 -11.77
N LEU A 402 -5.98 16.39 -12.74
CA LEU A 402 -4.66 16.99 -12.56
C LEU A 402 -4.79 18.49 -12.25
#